data_426a09032e960f294669eed9ec556fab
#
_entry.id   426a09032e960f294669eed9ec556fab
#
_cell.length_a   1.000
_cell.length_b   1.000
_cell.length_c   1.000
_cell.angle_alpha   90.00
_cell.angle_beta   90.00
_cell.angle_gamma   90.00
#
_symmetry.space_group_name_H-M   'P 1'
#
loop_
_entity.id
_entity.type
_entity.pdbx_description
1 polymer ?
#
loop_
_entity_poly.entity_id
_entity_poly.type
_entity_poly.pdbx_seq_one_letter_code
_entity_poly.pdbx_strand_id
1 'polypeptide(L)'
;MKHIIILGDGMADHAVDRLGGKTLLEYANTPNMDHLARIGRTGRLLTVPDGFLPGSEVANATILGYDMNKVYEGRGPLEAASIGYEMEPDDLALRCNIICLDNGKIKNHHGGHLTTDDSTQLIELLNERLGSDRIRFVKGIQYRHLLIIKGGNKYIECAPPHDHPNEEWRKLLIRPKKGYEQEALPTVTLLNELIIKSQDVLYDAPLNVKRRAEGKDQANSIWPWGGGYRPQMKTLSEMYPQIKRGDVISAVDLIRGIGHYAGLHNIIVPGATGLADTNYEGKTQAAIEALRKDDFVFLHVEASDEAGHDGDLELKLRTIENLDKRMVGPIFEEVSKWDEPVAIAIMPDHPTPVEIRTHVKEPVPFVIWYPGIKPDDVETYSEVSCVSGSYGMLHLTEFMNEFMKEPSL
;
A
#
# COMPACT_ATOMS: atom_id res chain seq x y z
N MET A 1 14.61 23.88 -0.38
CA MET A 1 13.81 23.37 0.76
C MET A 1 13.58 21.88 0.55
N LYS A 2 13.75 21.08 1.58
CA LYS A 2 13.46 19.63 1.57
C LYS A 2 12.04 19.36 2.02
N HIS A 3 11.52 18.17 1.73
CA HIS A 3 10.11 17.84 2.01
C HIS A 3 10.00 16.46 2.62
N ILE A 4 9.13 16.31 3.63
CA ILE A 4 8.75 15.01 4.19
C ILE A 4 7.24 14.92 4.34
N ILE A 5 6.69 13.81 3.89
CA ILE A 5 5.32 13.40 4.20
C ILE A 5 5.40 12.29 5.25
N ILE A 6 4.78 12.50 6.40
CA ILE A 6 4.62 11.49 7.47
C ILE A 6 3.19 10.99 7.39
N LEU A 7 3.01 9.77 6.92
CA LEU A 7 1.72 9.19 6.66
C LEU A 7 1.40 8.08 7.66
N GLY A 8 0.30 8.27 8.41
CA GLY A 8 -0.31 7.24 9.23
C GLY A 8 -1.45 6.58 8.48
N ASP A 9 -1.21 5.37 7.93
CA ASP A 9 -2.19 4.65 7.13
C ASP A 9 -3.45 4.36 7.95
N GLY A 10 -4.61 4.60 7.34
CA GLY A 10 -5.90 4.37 7.96
C GLY A 10 -6.15 5.15 9.27
N MET A 11 -5.34 6.16 9.60
CA MET A 11 -5.33 6.84 10.90
C MET A 11 -6.65 7.57 11.19
N ALA A 12 -7.32 8.12 10.17
CA ALA A 12 -8.60 8.78 10.31
C ALA A 12 -9.72 7.79 10.69
N ASP A 13 -10.72 8.29 11.40
CA ASP A 13 -11.83 7.47 11.92
C ASP A 13 -13.11 8.27 12.05
N HIS A 14 -14.22 7.59 12.30
CA HIS A 14 -15.49 8.20 12.65
C HIS A 14 -15.53 8.58 14.15
N ALA A 15 -16.51 9.39 14.50
CA ALA A 15 -16.82 9.65 15.90
C ALA A 15 -17.32 8.39 16.60
N VAL A 16 -16.73 8.05 17.74
CA VAL A 16 -17.01 6.81 18.48
C VAL A 16 -17.73 7.14 19.79
N ASP A 17 -18.87 6.52 20.04
CA ASP A 17 -19.69 6.77 21.24
C ASP A 17 -18.91 6.54 22.54
N ARG A 18 -18.07 5.50 22.59
CA ARG A 18 -17.21 5.20 23.76
C ARG A 18 -16.19 6.29 24.07
N LEU A 19 -15.89 7.16 23.11
CA LEU A 19 -15.00 8.31 23.26
C LEU A 19 -15.78 9.63 23.47
N GLY A 20 -17.07 9.53 23.81
CA GLY A 20 -17.95 10.69 23.98
C GLY A 20 -18.29 11.42 22.70
N GLY A 21 -18.37 10.69 21.60
CA GLY A 21 -18.69 11.22 20.28
C GLY A 21 -17.51 11.93 19.60
N LYS A 22 -16.28 11.68 20.01
CA LYS A 22 -15.06 12.17 19.38
C LYS A 22 -14.51 11.16 18.39
N THR A 23 -13.79 11.66 17.36
CA THR A 23 -12.95 10.82 16.55
C THR A 23 -11.71 10.38 17.34
N LEU A 24 -10.95 9.41 16.77
CA LEU A 24 -9.73 8.97 17.44
C LEU A 24 -8.66 10.07 17.47
N LEU A 25 -8.55 10.89 16.42
CA LEU A 25 -7.62 12.03 16.38
C LEU A 25 -8.02 13.15 17.36
N GLU A 26 -9.33 13.36 17.61
CA GLU A 26 -9.77 14.29 18.65
C GLU A 26 -9.52 13.79 20.07
N TYR A 27 -9.43 12.47 20.28
CA TYR A 27 -9.31 11.86 21.59
C TYR A 27 -7.88 11.50 21.95
N ALA A 28 -7.07 11.07 20.99
CA ALA A 28 -5.68 10.67 21.19
C ALA A 28 -4.82 11.84 21.71
N ASN A 29 -3.83 11.52 22.51
CA ASN A 29 -2.85 12.49 22.99
C ASN A 29 -1.75 12.69 21.94
N THR A 30 -1.93 13.68 21.06
CA THR A 30 -1.04 13.98 19.94
C THR A 30 -0.48 15.40 19.97
N PRO A 31 0.29 15.76 21.02
CA PRO A 31 0.73 17.14 21.23
C PRO A 31 1.64 17.69 20.14
N ASN A 32 2.38 16.83 19.41
CA ASN A 32 3.26 17.25 18.33
C ASN A 32 2.47 17.54 17.04
N MET A 33 1.49 16.71 16.69
CA MET A 33 0.58 16.98 15.56
C MET A 33 -0.24 18.27 15.82
N ASP A 34 -0.75 18.45 17.04
CA ASP A 34 -1.45 19.67 17.46
C ASP A 34 -0.53 20.89 17.41
N HIS A 35 0.73 20.73 17.82
CA HIS A 35 1.71 21.81 17.70
C HIS A 35 1.91 22.23 16.25
N LEU A 36 2.08 21.26 15.34
CA LEU A 36 2.23 21.53 13.91
C LEU A 36 0.97 22.14 13.31
N ALA A 37 -0.23 21.75 13.75
CA ALA A 37 -1.48 22.42 13.36
C ALA A 37 -1.48 23.91 13.74
N ARG A 38 -1.10 24.23 14.98
CA ARG A 38 -1.05 25.63 15.48
C ARG A 38 -0.04 26.54 14.78
N ILE A 39 1.07 25.97 14.29
CA ILE A 39 2.12 26.76 13.63
C ILE A 39 2.17 26.56 12.13
N GLY A 40 1.32 25.71 11.60
CA GLY A 40 1.21 25.36 10.18
C GLY A 40 -0.11 25.80 9.56
N ARG A 41 -0.46 25.17 8.48
CA ARG A 41 -1.75 25.35 7.80
C ARG A 41 -2.38 23.98 7.58
N THR A 42 -3.68 23.91 7.74
CA THR A 42 -4.43 22.67 7.70
C THR A 42 -5.46 22.67 6.58
N GLY A 43 -5.97 21.49 6.28
CA GLY A 43 -7.05 21.29 5.33
C GLY A 43 -7.53 19.84 5.34
N ARG A 44 -8.37 19.50 4.40
CA ARG A 44 -8.82 18.12 4.14
C ARG A 44 -8.54 17.73 2.71
N LEU A 45 -8.26 16.46 2.49
CA LEU A 45 -7.99 15.91 1.15
C LEU A 45 -8.90 14.73 0.86
N LEU A 46 -9.54 14.74 -0.31
CA LEU A 46 -10.15 13.56 -0.88
C LEU A 46 -9.10 12.80 -1.70
N THR A 47 -8.67 11.64 -1.19
CA THR A 47 -7.56 10.85 -1.74
C THR A 47 -7.99 9.80 -2.76
N VAL A 48 -9.26 9.37 -2.76
CA VAL A 48 -9.77 8.30 -3.61
C VAL A 48 -10.65 8.86 -4.72
N PRO A 49 -10.26 8.73 -6.00
CA PRO A 49 -11.05 9.22 -7.12
C PRO A 49 -12.36 8.44 -7.32
N ASP A 50 -13.29 9.01 -8.08
CA ASP A 50 -14.51 8.31 -8.46
C ASP A 50 -14.19 7.09 -9.32
N GLY A 51 -14.97 6.02 -9.11
CA GLY A 51 -14.76 4.75 -9.80
C GLY A 51 -13.74 3.81 -9.16
N PHE A 52 -12.99 4.27 -8.15
CA PHE A 52 -12.08 3.43 -7.39
C PHE A 52 -12.65 3.07 -6.01
N LEU A 53 -12.36 1.86 -5.57
CA LEU A 53 -12.55 1.48 -4.17
C LEU A 53 -11.46 2.14 -3.31
N PRO A 54 -11.77 2.50 -2.07
CA PRO A 54 -10.75 2.98 -1.14
C PRO A 54 -9.72 1.89 -0.84
N GLY A 55 -8.45 2.28 -0.87
CA GLY A 55 -7.32 1.39 -0.61
C GLY A 55 -6.02 2.14 -0.70
N SER A 56 -5.02 1.64 0.02
CA SER A 56 -3.72 2.31 0.18
C SER A 56 -3.01 2.54 -1.15
N GLU A 57 -3.12 1.62 -2.13
CA GLU A 57 -2.51 1.81 -3.46
C GLU A 57 -3.06 3.01 -4.21
N VAL A 58 -4.36 3.24 -4.10
CA VAL A 58 -5.03 4.37 -4.77
C VAL A 58 -4.74 5.67 -4.04
N ALA A 59 -4.93 5.66 -2.73
CA ALA A 59 -4.80 6.86 -1.90
C ALA A 59 -3.35 7.37 -1.86
N ASN A 60 -2.38 6.49 -1.60
CA ASN A 60 -0.96 6.89 -1.52
C ASN A 60 -0.42 7.38 -2.87
N ALA A 61 -0.76 6.74 -3.99
CA ALA A 61 -0.37 7.24 -5.31
C ALA A 61 -1.01 8.61 -5.62
N THR A 62 -2.27 8.81 -5.23
CA THR A 62 -2.97 10.10 -5.37
C THR A 62 -2.28 11.21 -4.54
N ILE A 63 -1.91 10.91 -3.29
CA ILE A 63 -1.16 11.83 -2.42
C ILE A 63 0.15 12.23 -3.06
N LEU A 64 0.86 11.30 -3.71
CA LEU A 64 2.11 11.58 -4.43
C LEU A 64 1.91 12.32 -5.77
N GLY A 65 0.67 12.68 -6.11
CA GLY A 65 0.37 13.51 -7.27
C GLY A 65 0.00 12.74 -8.54
N TYR A 66 -0.30 11.45 -8.46
CA TYR A 66 -0.66 10.64 -9.62
C TYR A 66 -2.17 10.59 -9.85
N ASP A 67 -2.56 10.81 -11.11
CA ASP A 67 -3.94 10.60 -11.57
C ASP A 67 -4.17 9.10 -11.82
N MET A 68 -4.84 8.45 -10.88
CA MET A 68 -5.07 7.01 -10.90
C MET A 68 -5.83 6.52 -12.13
N ASN A 69 -6.69 7.35 -12.71
CA ASN A 69 -7.38 7.00 -13.97
C ASN A 69 -6.40 6.81 -15.14
N LYS A 70 -5.19 7.37 -15.05
CA LYS A 70 -4.17 7.29 -16.10
C LYS A 70 -3.10 6.25 -15.82
N VAL A 71 -2.76 6.03 -14.54
CA VAL A 71 -1.56 5.28 -14.19
C VAL A 71 -1.85 3.92 -13.53
N TYR A 72 -3.07 3.69 -13.02
CA TYR A 72 -3.37 2.46 -12.31
C TYR A 72 -3.49 1.28 -13.27
N GLU A 73 -2.66 0.27 -13.06
CA GLU A 73 -2.60 -0.93 -13.89
C GLU A 73 -2.99 -2.21 -13.11
N GLY A 74 -3.11 -2.13 -11.78
CA GLY A 74 -3.40 -3.27 -10.93
C GLY A 74 -2.32 -3.53 -9.88
N ARG A 75 -2.56 -4.48 -8.99
CA ARG A 75 -1.63 -4.81 -7.89
C ARG A 75 -0.38 -5.55 -8.33
N GLY A 76 -0.49 -6.43 -9.33
CA GLY A 76 0.63 -7.26 -9.78
C GLY A 76 1.89 -6.45 -10.12
N PRO A 77 1.80 -5.40 -10.95
CA PRO A 77 2.94 -4.54 -11.26
C PRO A 77 3.56 -3.86 -10.04
N LEU A 78 2.76 -3.39 -9.10
CA LEU A 78 3.26 -2.73 -7.88
C LEU A 78 4.02 -3.72 -6.98
N GLU A 79 3.49 -4.92 -6.82
CA GLU A 79 4.18 -5.99 -6.08
C GLU A 79 5.45 -6.47 -6.81
N ALA A 80 5.46 -6.48 -8.16
CA ALA A 80 6.65 -6.78 -8.95
C ALA A 80 7.78 -5.80 -8.63
N ALA A 81 7.48 -4.50 -8.65
CA ALA A 81 8.45 -3.46 -8.31
C ALA A 81 8.97 -3.58 -6.87
N SER A 82 8.09 -3.91 -5.90
CA SER A 82 8.45 -4.01 -4.48
C SER A 82 9.48 -5.10 -4.19
N ILE A 83 9.43 -6.20 -4.95
CA ILE A 83 10.38 -7.31 -4.82
C ILE A 83 11.59 -7.18 -5.76
N GLY A 84 11.72 -6.04 -6.46
CA GLY A 84 12.84 -5.76 -7.36
C GLY A 84 12.76 -6.48 -8.70
N TYR A 85 11.57 -6.92 -9.13
CA TYR A 85 11.38 -7.46 -10.47
C TYR A 85 11.16 -6.33 -11.48
N GLU A 86 12.13 -6.13 -12.37
CA GLU A 86 12.03 -5.16 -13.46
C GLU A 86 11.19 -5.73 -14.59
N MET A 87 9.99 -5.14 -14.77
CA MET A 87 9.06 -5.55 -15.81
C MET A 87 9.53 -5.08 -17.20
N GLU A 88 9.54 -5.98 -18.15
CA GLU A 88 9.67 -5.65 -19.58
C GLU A 88 8.38 -4.97 -20.09
N PRO A 89 8.45 -4.22 -21.20
CA PRO A 89 7.29 -3.49 -21.72
C PRO A 89 6.08 -4.36 -22.08
N ASP A 90 6.31 -5.63 -22.45
CA ASP A 90 5.29 -6.60 -22.82
C ASP A 90 4.94 -7.61 -21.72
N ASP A 91 5.44 -7.42 -20.51
CA ASP A 91 5.10 -8.25 -19.37
C ASP A 91 3.70 -7.89 -18.82
N LEU A 92 2.88 -8.92 -18.65
CA LEU A 92 1.70 -8.90 -17.80
C LEU A 92 2.08 -9.48 -16.44
N ALA A 93 2.13 -8.68 -15.40
CA ALA A 93 2.38 -9.14 -14.04
C ALA A 93 1.05 -9.36 -13.30
N LEU A 94 0.88 -10.55 -12.72
CA LEU A 94 -0.25 -10.89 -11.88
C LEU A 94 0.25 -11.25 -10.48
N ARG A 95 -0.44 -10.82 -9.45
CA ARG A 95 -0.33 -11.46 -8.15
C ARG A 95 -0.74 -12.93 -8.27
N CYS A 96 0.02 -13.82 -7.70
CA CYS A 96 -0.21 -15.25 -7.78
C CYS A 96 -0.15 -15.86 -6.39
N ASN A 97 -1.31 -16.07 -5.79
CA ASN A 97 -1.37 -16.79 -4.51
C ASN A 97 -1.19 -18.29 -4.75
N ILE A 98 -0.55 -18.98 -3.79
CA ILE A 98 -0.71 -20.43 -3.66
C ILE A 98 -1.81 -20.67 -2.62
N ILE A 99 -2.91 -21.28 -3.04
CA ILE A 99 -4.13 -21.45 -2.26
C ILE A 99 -4.40 -22.91 -1.89
N CYS A 100 -5.33 -23.14 -0.97
CA CYS A 100 -5.86 -24.46 -0.66
C CYS A 100 -7.22 -24.64 -1.30
N LEU A 101 -7.34 -25.63 -2.18
CA LEU A 101 -8.60 -26.12 -2.70
C LEU A 101 -8.98 -27.43 -1.98
N ASP A 102 -10.24 -27.54 -1.58
CA ASP A 102 -10.80 -28.74 -0.98
C ASP A 102 -12.24 -28.96 -1.45
N ASN A 103 -12.60 -30.19 -1.84
CA ASN A 103 -13.93 -30.56 -2.32
C ASN A 103 -14.49 -29.61 -3.42
N GLY A 104 -13.63 -29.16 -4.33
CA GLY A 104 -13.99 -28.28 -5.46
C GLY A 104 -14.21 -26.82 -5.07
N LYS A 105 -13.84 -26.41 -3.85
CA LYS A 105 -14.00 -25.05 -3.32
C LYS A 105 -12.68 -24.45 -2.89
N ILE A 106 -12.63 -23.11 -2.84
CA ILE A 106 -11.51 -22.38 -2.20
C ILE A 106 -11.65 -22.54 -0.69
N LYS A 107 -10.84 -23.39 -0.06
CA LYS A 107 -10.83 -23.57 1.38
C LYS A 107 -10.18 -22.39 2.10
N ASN A 108 -9.04 -21.96 1.62
CA ASN A 108 -8.37 -20.75 2.07
C ASN A 108 -7.42 -20.19 1.00
N HIS A 109 -7.17 -18.89 1.05
CA HIS A 109 -6.36 -18.14 0.09
C HIS A 109 -4.86 -18.13 0.41
N HIS A 110 -4.45 -18.75 1.53
CA HIS A 110 -3.08 -18.71 2.07
C HIS A 110 -2.39 -20.09 2.10
N GLY A 111 -2.93 -21.09 1.38
CA GLY A 111 -2.32 -22.40 1.23
C GLY A 111 -2.05 -23.14 2.54
N GLY A 112 -2.92 -22.97 3.55
CA GLY A 112 -2.75 -23.57 4.87
C GLY A 112 -1.61 -22.95 5.68
N HIS A 113 -1.49 -21.63 5.67
CA HIS A 113 -0.43 -20.86 6.34
C HIS A 113 0.99 -21.26 5.90
N LEU A 114 1.25 -21.11 4.60
CA LEU A 114 2.59 -21.34 4.04
C LEU A 114 3.62 -20.43 4.68
N THR A 115 4.76 -21.00 5.05
CA THR A 115 5.98 -20.22 5.34
C THR A 115 6.64 -19.78 4.02
N THR A 116 7.52 -18.79 4.07
CA THR A 116 8.27 -18.35 2.88
C THR A 116 9.20 -19.45 2.36
N ASP A 117 9.80 -20.26 3.26
CA ASP A 117 10.68 -21.36 2.88
C ASP A 117 9.91 -22.49 2.19
N ASP A 118 8.74 -22.85 2.75
CA ASP A 118 7.85 -23.86 2.13
C ASP A 118 7.41 -23.43 0.74
N SER A 119 6.99 -22.19 0.59
CA SER A 119 6.49 -21.68 -0.68
C SER A 119 7.58 -21.50 -1.74
N THR A 120 8.82 -21.22 -1.33
CA THR A 120 9.97 -21.14 -2.25
C THR A 120 10.13 -22.45 -3.01
N GLN A 121 10.07 -23.61 -2.33
CA GLN A 121 10.18 -24.91 -2.97
C GLN A 121 9.05 -25.17 -3.98
N LEU A 122 7.83 -24.72 -3.65
CA LEU A 122 6.69 -24.85 -4.57
C LEU A 122 6.82 -23.97 -5.81
N ILE A 123 7.32 -22.74 -5.66
CA ILE A 123 7.54 -21.83 -6.78
C ILE A 123 8.66 -22.33 -7.70
N GLU A 124 9.73 -22.88 -7.16
CA GLU A 124 10.80 -23.51 -7.93
C GLU A 124 10.27 -24.70 -8.74
N LEU A 125 9.45 -25.56 -8.13
CA LEU A 125 8.81 -26.69 -8.79
C LEU A 125 7.84 -26.22 -9.90
N LEU A 126 7.04 -25.17 -9.65
CA LEU A 126 6.15 -24.59 -10.67
C LEU A 126 6.93 -24.03 -11.84
N ASN A 127 8.07 -23.35 -11.63
CA ASN A 127 8.93 -22.88 -12.70
C ASN A 127 9.54 -24.03 -13.49
N GLU A 128 10.01 -25.09 -12.82
CA GLU A 128 10.57 -26.28 -13.48
C GLU A 128 9.54 -26.95 -14.38
N ARG A 129 8.29 -27.08 -13.94
CA ARG A 129 7.26 -27.87 -14.62
C ARG A 129 6.38 -27.08 -15.58
N LEU A 130 6.12 -25.81 -15.29
CA LEU A 130 5.18 -24.97 -16.02
C LEU A 130 5.81 -23.69 -16.57
N GLY A 131 7.03 -23.34 -16.12
CA GLY A 131 7.77 -22.17 -16.60
C GLY A 131 8.25 -22.33 -18.06
N SER A 132 8.45 -21.20 -18.72
CA SER A 132 8.99 -21.10 -20.08
C SER A 132 9.53 -19.70 -20.33
N ASP A 133 10.02 -19.40 -21.54
CA ASP A 133 10.42 -18.05 -21.93
C ASP A 133 9.29 -17.01 -21.81
N ARG A 134 8.04 -17.49 -21.82
CA ARG A 134 6.85 -16.65 -21.70
C ARG A 134 6.19 -16.67 -20.32
N ILE A 135 6.52 -17.64 -19.48
CA ILE A 135 5.85 -17.89 -18.20
C ILE A 135 6.89 -17.96 -17.11
N ARG A 136 6.81 -17.07 -16.15
CA ARG A 136 7.72 -17.05 -15.01
C ARG A 136 6.96 -16.89 -13.70
N PHE A 137 7.19 -17.78 -12.76
CA PHE A 137 6.74 -17.64 -11.38
C PHE A 137 7.85 -16.96 -10.58
N VAL A 138 7.55 -15.80 -9.97
CA VAL A 138 8.52 -15.04 -9.19
C VAL A 138 8.20 -15.20 -7.71
N LYS A 139 9.21 -15.56 -6.94
CA LYS A 139 9.12 -15.78 -5.51
C LYS A 139 8.80 -14.48 -4.78
N GLY A 140 7.78 -14.52 -3.92
CA GLY A 140 7.44 -13.48 -2.95
C GLY A 140 7.50 -14.02 -1.51
N ILE A 141 6.59 -13.59 -0.67
CA ILE A 141 6.55 -13.91 0.78
C ILE A 141 5.35 -14.80 1.08
N GLN A 142 5.56 -15.89 1.84
CA GLN A 142 4.52 -16.83 2.26
C GLN A 142 3.73 -17.38 1.05
N TYR A 143 2.44 -17.14 0.98
CA TYR A 143 1.56 -17.59 -0.09
C TYR A 143 1.47 -16.60 -1.27
N ARG A 144 2.09 -15.42 -1.16
CA ARG A 144 2.00 -14.29 -2.10
C ARG A 144 3.20 -14.29 -3.04
N HIS A 145 2.96 -14.57 -4.30
CA HIS A 145 3.96 -14.62 -5.36
C HIS A 145 3.48 -13.84 -6.57
N LEU A 146 4.29 -13.80 -7.63
CA LEU A 146 3.91 -13.22 -8.90
C LEU A 146 3.93 -14.29 -10.01
N LEU A 147 3.07 -14.09 -10.98
CA LEU A 147 3.09 -14.76 -12.27
C LEU A 147 3.28 -13.72 -13.36
N ILE A 148 4.35 -13.86 -14.13
CA ILE A 148 4.66 -12.99 -15.26
C ILE A 148 4.35 -13.74 -16.54
N ILE A 149 3.55 -13.13 -17.40
CA ILE A 149 3.20 -13.65 -18.73
C ILE A 149 3.68 -12.66 -19.79
N LYS A 150 4.73 -13.02 -20.50
CA LYS A 150 5.25 -12.21 -21.60
C LYS A 150 4.27 -12.20 -22.78
N GLY A 151 3.92 -11.01 -23.26
CA GLY A 151 2.89 -10.82 -24.28
C GLY A 151 1.49 -11.19 -23.82
N GLY A 152 1.24 -11.20 -22.51
CA GLY A 152 -0.09 -11.39 -21.94
C GLY A 152 -0.99 -10.18 -22.14
N ASN A 153 -2.32 -10.38 -22.20
CA ASN A 153 -3.30 -9.31 -22.32
C ASN A 153 -3.92 -9.00 -20.96
N LYS A 154 -3.92 -7.73 -20.57
CA LYS A 154 -4.44 -7.26 -19.24
C LYS A 154 -5.96 -7.15 -19.17
N TYR A 155 -6.66 -7.20 -20.30
CA TYR A 155 -8.12 -7.07 -20.32
C TYR A 155 -8.80 -8.38 -19.92
N ILE A 156 -8.50 -8.81 -18.69
CA ILE A 156 -9.03 -10.03 -18.06
C ILE A 156 -9.72 -9.68 -16.74
N GLU A 157 -10.71 -10.47 -16.37
CA GLU A 157 -11.41 -10.40 -15.09
C GLU A 157 -10.96 -11.57 -14.22
N CYS A 158 -10.45 -11.26 -13.04
CA CYS A 158 -9.97 -12.22 -12.06
C CYS A 158 -10.69 -11.98 -10.73
N ALA A 159 -11.04 -13.07 -10.04
CA ALA A 159 -11.63 -13.02 -8.71
C ALA A 159 -10.51 -13.11 -7.65
N PRO A 160 -10.34 -12.13 -6.74
CA PRO A 160 -9.41 -12.24 -5.62
C PRO A 160 -9.81 -13.40 -4.70
N PRO A 161 -8.91 -14.35 -4.37
CA PRO A 161 -9.32 -15.59 -3.69
C PRO A 161 -9.75 -15.38 -2.23
N HIS A 162 -9.37 -14.26 -1.61
CA HIS A 162 -9.79 -13.92 -0.24
C HIS A 162 -11.22 -13.42 -0.14
N ASP A 163 -11.81 -12.95 -1.25
CA ASP A 163 -13.21 -12.49 -1.30
C ASP A 163 -14.20 -13.65 -1.53
N HIS A 164 -13.70 -14.84 -1.86
CA HIS A 164 -14.50 -16.00 -2.26
C HIS A 164 -14.25 -17.27 -1.43
N PRO A 165 -14.20 -17.18 -0.09
CA PRO A 165 -14.01 -18.37 0.74
C PRO A 165 -15.20 -19.32 0.62
N ASN A 166 -14.93 -20.62 0.50
CA ASN A 166 -15.92 -21.70 0.34
C ASN A 166 -16.75 -21.68 -0.97
N GLU A 167 -16.39 -20.85 -1.94
CA GLU A 167 -17.00 -20.85 -3.26
C GLU A 167 -16.37 -21.90 -4.19
N GLU A 168 -17.15 -22.36 -5.18
CA GLU A 168 -16.68 -23.29 -6.20
C GLU A 168 -15.67 -22.62 -7.13
N TRP A 169 -14.39 -23.03 -7.06
CA TRP A 169 -13.31 -22.39 -7.77
C TRP A 169 -13.49 -22.37 -9.30
N ARG A 170 -14.18 -23.39 -9.90
CA ARG A 170 -14.42 -23.43 -11.34
C ARG A 170 -15.33 -22.32 -11.84
N LYS A 171 -16.20 -21.78 -11.00
CA LYS A 171 -17.05 -20.63 -11.32
C LYS A 171 -16.28 -19.30 -11.32
N LEU A 172 -15.14 -19.28 -10.65
CA LEU A 172 -14.27 -18.13 -10.47
C LEU A 172 -13.09 -18.08 -11.44
N LEU A 173 -13.03 -18.99 -12.40
CA LEU A 173 -12.01 -19.00 -13.43
C LEU A 173 -11.97 -17.67 -14.19
N ILE A 174 -10.77 -17.28 -14.62
CA ILE A 174 -10.50 -16.04 -15.32
C ILE A 174 -11.32 -15.95 -16.60
N ARG A 175 -11.84 -14.76 -16.88
CA ARG A 175 -12.67 -14.46 -18.06
C ARG A 175 -12.10 -13.25 -18.78
N PRO A 176 -12.38 -13.12 -20.12
CA PRO A 176 -12.10 -11.88 -20.82
C PRO A 176 -12.93 -10.74 -20.26
N LYS A 177 -12.36 -9.54 -20.18
CA LYS A 177 -13.11 -8.34 -19.90
C LYS A 177 -14.07 -8.03 -21.04
N LYS A 178 -15.27 -7.56 -20.72
CA LYS A 178 -16.28 -7.21 -21.71
C LYS A 178 -15.75 -6.21 -22.76
N GLY A 179 -15.90 -6.57 -24.04
CA GLY A 179 -15.38 -5.79 -25.17
C GLY A 179 -13.99 -6.17 -25.63
N TYR A 180 -13.30 -7.13 -24.96
CA TYR A 180 -11.95 -7.60 -25.27
C TYR A 180 -11.89 -9.13 -25.40
N GLU A 181 -13.04 -9.76 -25.71
CA GLU A 181 -13.21 -11.22 -25.67
C GLU A 181 -12.23 -11.94 -26.60
N GLN A 182 -11.99 -11.40 -27.81
CA GLN A 182 -11.09 -12.02 -28.78
C GLN A 182 -9.62 -11.82 -28.41
N GLU A 183 -9.22 -10.60 -28.05
CA GLU A 183 -7.84 -10.23 -27.77
C GLU A 183 -7.33 -10.86 -26.47
N ALA A 184 -8.20 -10.98 -25.46
CA ALA A 184 -7.84 -11.54 -24.16
C ALA A 184 -7.93 -13.07 -24.10
N LEU A 185 -8.67 -13.72 -25.02
CA LEU A 185 -8.91 -15.15 -24.97
C LEU A 185 -7.65 -16.01 -24.88
N PRO A 186 -6.55 -15.74 -25.62
CA PRO A 186 -5.33 -16.53 -25.50
C PRO A 186 -4.72 -16.47 -24.08
N THR A 187 -4.73 -15.29 -23.45
CA THR A 187 -4.23 -15.11 -22.08
C THR A 187 -5.14 -15.80 -21.07
N VAL A 188 -6.45 -15.66 -21.20
CA VAL A 188 -7.45 -16.34 -20.36
C VAL A 188 -7.28 -17.85 -20.41
N THR A 189 -7.17 -18.40 -21.62
CA THR A 189 -6.96 -19.85 -21.83
C THR A 189 -5.68 -20.31 -21.14
N LEU A 190 -4.57 -19.61 -21.36
CA LEU A 190 -3.28 -19.94 -20.75
C LEU A 190 -3.35 -19.90 -19.22
N LEU A 191 -3.90 -18.83 -18.64
CA LEU A 191 -3.98 -18.69 -17.19
C LEU A 191 -4.86 -19.75 -16.53
N ASN A 192 -6.02 -20.07 -17.13
CA ASN A 192 -6.89 -21.14 -16.65
C ASN A 192 -6.25 -22.52 -16.77
N GLU A 193 -5.51 -22.78 -17.86
CA GLU A 193 -4.71 -24.01 -17.98
C GLU A 193 -3.63 -24.09 -16.89
N LEU A 194 -2.94 -22.99 -16.59
CA LEU A 194 -1.94 -22.94 -15.53
C LEU A 194 -2.55 -23.23 -14.15
N ILE A 195 -3.73 -22.67 -13.85
CA ILE A 195 -4.47 -22.97 -12.61
C ILE A 195 -4.72 -24.49 -12.51
N ILE A 196 -5.21 -25.12 -13.59
CA ILE A 196 -5.53 -26.54 -13.60
C ILE A 196 -4.26 -27.39 -13.51
N LYS A 197 -3.25 -27.13 -14.35
CA LYS A 197 -1.99 -27.88 -14.38
C LYS A 197 -1.21 -27.76 -13.07
N SER A 198 -1.31 -26.61 -12.40
CA SER A 198 -0.65 -26.42 -11.12
C SER A 198 -1.16 -27.37 -10.04
N GLN A 199 -2.43 -27.78 -10.11
CA GLN A 199 -3.01 -28.72 -9.16
C GLN A 199 -2.33 -30.08 -9.26
N ASP A 200 -2.07 -30.58 -10.49
CA ASP A 200 -1.36 -31.84 -10.71
C ASP A 200 0.08 -31.74 -10.20
N VAL A 201 0.80 -30.67 -10.58
CA VAL A 201 2.19 -30.43 -10.15
C VAL A 201 2.31 -30.35 -8.63
N LEU A 202 1.42 -29.59 -7.99
CA LEU A 202 1.47 -29.37 -6.54
C LEU A 202 0.93 -30.55 -5.74
N TYR A 203 0.11 -31.40 -6.32
CA TYR A 203 -0.40 -32.61 -5.65
C TYR A 203 0.73 -33.54 -5.20
N ASP A 204 1.73 -33.75 -6.05
CA ASP A 204 2.87 -34.64 -5.81
C ASP A 204 4.06 -33.95 -5.16
N ALA A 205 3.96 -32.63 -4.89
CA ALA A 205 5.01 -31.89 -4.23
C ALA A 205 5.31 -32.49 -2.84
N PRO A 206 6.58 -32.71 -2.45
CA PRO A 206 6.95 -33.35 -1.18
C PRO A 206 6.30 -32.70 0.04
N LEU A 207 6.20 -31.36 0.03
CA LEU A 207 5.50 -30.60 1.08
C LEU A 207 4.03 -31.02 1.21
N ASN A 208 3.30 -31.12 0.10
CA ASN A 208 1.88 -31.48 0.12
C ASN A 208 1.66 -32.97 0.44
N VAL A 209 2.57 -33.85 0.02
CA VAL A 209 2.55 -35.26 0.45
C VAL A 209 2.68 -35.35 1.98
N LYS A 210 3.62 -34.61 2.56
CA LYS A 210 3.78 -34.54 4.03
C LYS A 210 2.55 -33.95 4.72
N ARG A 211 2.04 -32.81 4.21
CA ARG A 211 0.85 -32.16 4.78
C ARG A 211 -0.40 -33.06 4.75
N ARG A 212 -0.61 -33.81 3.66
CA ARG A 212 -1.69 -34.78 3.60
C ARG A 212 -1.55 -35.90 4.67
N ALA A 213 -0.35 -36.42 4.82
CA ALA A 213 -0.08 -37.43 5.83
C ALA A 213 -0.32 -36.93 7.27
N GLU A 214 -0.11 -35.62 7.50
CA GLU A 214 -0.34 -34.95 8.78
C GLU A 214 -1.76 -34.40 8.94
N GLY A 215 -2.66 -34.59 7.98
CA GLY A 215 -4.03 -34.06 8.02
C GLY A 215 -4.11 -32.53 7.94
N LYS A 216 -3.06 -31.86 7.39
CA LYS A 216 -2.97 -30.42 7.24
C LYS A 216 -3.48 -29.95 5.87
N ASP A 217 -3.88 -28.70 5.80
CA ASP A 217 -4.25 -28.05 4.55
C ASP A 217 -3.09 -28.03 3.57
N GLN A 218 -3.39 -28.33 2.32
CA GLN A 218 -2.42 -28.37 1.23
C GLN A 218 -2.37 -27.04 0.51
N ALA A 219 -1.20 -26.70 -0.01
CA ALA A 219 -0.97 -25.58 -0.92
C ALA A 219 -1.03 -26.13 -2.36
N ASN A 220 -2.23 -26.37 -2.89
CA ASN A 220 -2.45 -27.28 -4.01
C ASN A 220 -2.96 -26.63 -5.30
N SER A 221 -3.03 -25.31 -5.37
CA SER A 221 -3.35 -24.58 -6.61
C SER A 221 -2.73 -23.20 -6.62
N ILE A 222 -2.29 -22.72 -7.77
CA ILE A 222 -2.04 -21.30 -7.97
C ILE A 222 -3.35 -20.55 -8.19
N TRP A 223 -3.34 -19.23 -7.88
CA TRP A 223 -4.47 -18.35 -8.14
C TRP A 223 -3.99 -16.97 -8.61
N PRO A 224 -3.86 -16.74 -9.92
CA PRO A 224 -3.44 -15.45 -10.48
C PRO A 224 -4.59 -14.44 -10.45
N TRP A 225 -4.30 -13.19 -10.05
CA TRP A 225 -5.25 -12.09 -10.01
C TRP A 225 -4.55 -10.72 -10.00
N GLY A 226 -5.31 -9.62 -10.14
CA GLY A 226 -4.79 -8.27 -10.06
C GLY A 226 -3.74 -7.94 -11.12
N GLY A 227 -3.94 -8.46 -12.34
CA GLY A 227 -2.99 -8.32 -13.44
C GLY A 227 -2.94 -6.93 -14.04
N GLY A 228 -1.74 -6.51 -14.49
CA GLY A 228 -1.52 -5.26 -15.19
C GLY A 228 -0.17 -5.20 -15.87
N TYR A 229 0.01 -4.16 -16.68
CA TYR A 229 1.29 -3.83 -17.32
C TYR A 229 2.13 -2.94 -16.41
N ARG A 230 3.37 -2.68 -16.80
CA ARG A 230 4.20 -1.68 -16.13
C ARG A 230 3.47 -0.32 -16.13
N PRO A 231 3.22 0.28 -14.96
CA PRO A 231 2.56 1.59 -14.89
C PRO A 231 3.34 2.68 -15.63
N GLN A 232 2.62 3.51 -16.37
CA GLN A 232 3.20 4.67 -17.07
C GLN A 232 3.25 5.88 -16.12
N MET A 233 4.02 5.73 -15.04
CA MET A 233 4.20 6.78 -14.03
C MET A 233 5.45 7.59 -14.38
N LYS A 234 5.30 8.93 -14.38
CA LYS A 234 6.47 9.82 -14.35
C LYS A 234 7.08 9.77 -12.96
N THR A 235 8.39 9.86 -12.87
CA THR A 235 9.04 10.00 -11.57
C THR A 235 8.68 11.33 -10.89
N LEU A 236 8.81 11.40 -9.56
CA LEU A 236 8.58 12.67 -8.85
C LEU A 236 9.54 13.76 -9.32
N SER A 237 10.76 13.42 -9.69
CA SER A 237 11.73 14.37 -10.25
C SER A 237 11.32 14.93 -11.62
N GLU A 238 10.57 14.17 -12.43
CA GLU A 238 9.99 14.65 -13.69
C GLU A 238 8.77 15.55 -13.48
N MET A 239 7.98 15.29 -12.41
CA MET A 239 6.80 16.09 -12.10
C MET A 239 7.13 17.34 -11.28
N TYR A 240 8.09 17.23 -10.37
CA TYR A 240 8.51 18.27 -9.43
C TYR A 240 10.03 18.42 -9.48
N PRO A 241 10.56 19.30 -10.35
CA PRO A 241 12.01 19.43 -10.62
C PRO A 241 12.87 19.79 -9.41
N GLN A 242 12.28 20.31 -8.33
CA GLN A 242 12.97 20.54 -7.05
C GLN A 242 13.29 19.25 -6.30
N ILE A 243 12.62 18.14 -6.61
CA ILE A 243 12.96 16.81 -6.09
C ILE A 243 13.97 16.17 -7.07
N LYS A 244 15.26 16.25 -6.77
CA LYS A 244 16.28 15.55 -7.57
C LYS A 244 16.42 14.11 -7.14
N ARG A 245 16.31 13.86 -5.84
CA ARG A 245 16.35 12.54 -5.22
C ARG A 245 15.37 12.47 -4.05
N GLY A 246 14.81 11.31 -3.86
CA GLY A 246 13.90 11.07 -2.73
C GLY A 246 13.83 9.61 -2.34
N ASP A 247 13.29 9.37 -1.17
CA ASP A 247 13.21 8.06 -0.54
C ASP A 247 11.78 7.71 -0.13
N VAL A 248 11.50 6.41 -0.10
CA VAL A 248 10.30 5.86 0.53
C VAL A 248 10.71 4.91 1.65
N ILE A 249 10.08 5.08 2.81
CA ILE A 249 10.26 4.24 3.99
C ILE A 249 8.91 3.62 4.34
N SER A 250 8.75 2.33 4.06
CA SER A 250 7.54 1.58 4.36
C SER A 250 7.87 0.11 4.62
N ALA A 251 7.07 -0.54 5.47
CA ALA A 251 7.08 -1.99 5.63
C ALA A 251 6.15 -2.70 4.63
N VAL A 252 5.32 -1.94 3.91
CA VAL A 252 4.29 -2.45 3.00
C VAL A 252 4.82 -2.50 1.58
N ASP A 253 4.83 -3.70 0.98
CA ASP A 253 5.34 -3.92 -0.37
C ASP A 253 4.65 -3.05 -1.41
N LEU A 254 3.35 -2.86 -1.28
CA LEU A 254 2.54 -2.07 -2.18
C LEU A 254 3.01 -0.60 -2.24
N ILE A 255 3.28 0.00 -1.08
CA ILE A 255 3.78 1.38 -0.96
C ILE A 255 5.20 1.49 -1.51
N ARG A 256 6.04 0.49 -1.25
CA ARG A 256 7.40 0.40 -1.81
C ARG A 256 7.38 0.31 -3.33
N GLY A 257 6.42 -0.44 -3.89
CA GLY A 257 6.20 -0.53 -5.33
C GLY A 257 5.79 0.81 -5.96
N ILE A 258 4.88 1.55 -5.31
CA ILE A 258 4.51 2.91 -5.72
C ILE A 258 5.75 3.82 -5.69
N GLY A 259 6.51 3.79 -4.59
CA GLY A 259 7.76 4.55 -4.44
C GLY A 259 8.77 4.25 -5.54
N HIS A 260 8.95 2.97 -5.90
CA HIS A 260 9.82 2.56 -7.00
C HIS A 260 9.43 3.21 -8.33
N TYR A 261 8.14 3.10 -8.73
CA TYR A 261 7.68 3.74 -9.98
C TYR A 261 7.68 5.27 -9.91
N ALA A 262 7.55 5.83 -8.72
CA ALA A 262 7.71 7.26 -8.48
C ALA A 262 9.18 7.73 -8.55
N GLY A 263 10.14 6.82 -8.75
CA GLY A 263 11.57 7.12 -8.80
C GLY A 263 12.19 7.35 -7.42
N LEU A 264 11.53 6.90 -6.34
CA LEU A 264 12.06 6.95 -4.98
C LEU A 264 12.91 5.72 -4.67
N HIS A 265 13.97 5.94 -3.91
CA HIS A 265 14.78 4.84 -3.39
C HIS A 265 14.09 4.20 -2.17
N ASN A 266 14.01 2.87 -2.14
CA ASN A 266 13.41 2.12 -1.04
C ASN A 266 14.41 1.94 0.12
N ILE A 267 14.13 2.54 1.26
CA ILE A 267 14.90 2.34 2.48
C ILE A 267 14.25 1.23 3.31
N ILE A 268 14.99 0.14 3.51
CA ILE A 268 14.55 -0.99 4.32
C ILE A 268 15.04 -0.80 5.76
N VAL A 269 14.10 -0.68 6.69
CA VAL A 269 14.41 -0.50 8.12
C VAL A 269 14.29 -1.85 8.83
N PRO A 270 15.36 -2.35 9.47
CA PRO A 270 15.28 -3.58 10.25
C PRO A 270 14.24 -3.50 11.37
N GLY A 271 13.40 -4.52 11.48
CA GLY A 271 12.32 -4.57 12.48
C GLY A 271 11.10 -3.68 12.14
N ALA A 272 11.06 -3.07 10.95
CA ALA A 272 9.85 -2.44 10.47
C ALA A 272 8.83 -3.50 10.05
N THR A 273 7.61 -3.37 10.59
CA THR A 273 6.45 -4.22 10.28
C THR A 273 5.27 -3.33 9.88
N GLY A 274 4.18 -3.94 9.38
CA GLY A 274 2.88 -3.28 9.22
C GLY A 274 2.06 -3.21 10.52
N LEU A 275 2.57 -3.74 11.62
CA LEU A 275 1.84 -3.90 12.88
C LEU A 275 2.23 -2.84 13.92
N ALA A 276 1.52 -2.81 15.04
CA ALA A 276 1.71 -1.86 16.13
C ALA A 276 3.11 -1.93 16.81
N ASP A 277 3.80 -3.06 16.67
CA ASP A 277 5.16 -3.29 17.19
C ASP A 277 6.27 -2.87 16.23
N THR A 278 5.91 -2.20 15.13
CA THR A 278 6.89 -1.72 14.14
C THR A 278 8.01 -0.89 14.79
N ASN A 279 9.19 -0.90 14.19
CA ASN A 279 10.34 -0.13 14.65
C ASN A 279 10.19 1.37 14.31
N TYR A 280 9.41 2.10 15.13
CA TYR A 280 9.18 3.54 14.96
C TYR A 280 10.47 4.35 14.99
N GLU A 281 11.36 4.09 15.96
CA GLU A 281 12.62 4.81 16.11
C GLU A 281 13.56 4.57 14.92
N GLY A 282 13.63 3.33 14.43
CA GLY A 282 14.41 3.00 13.25
C GLY A 282 13.90 3.71 11.98
N LYS A 283 12.58 3.78 11.81
CA LYS A 283 11.96 4.54 10.71
C LYS A 283 12.24 6.04 10.83
N THR A 284 12.12 6.59 12.03
CA THR A 284 12.42 8.00 12.34
C THR A 284 13.86 8.35 12.01
N GLN A 285 14.82 7.55 12.48
CA GLN A 285 16.23 7.75 12.20
C GLN A 285 16.55 7.67 10.72
N ALA A 286 15.97 6.67 10.03
CA ALA A 286 16.12 6.51 8.58
C ALA A 286 15.58 7.71 7.81
N ALA A 287 14.45 8.28 8.21
CA ALA A 287 13.86 9.47 7.59
C ALA A 287 14.75 10.71 7.77
N ILE A 288 15.28 10.92 8.98
CA ILE A 288 16.20 12.03 9.27
C ILE A 288 17.49 11.88 8.45
N GLU A 289 18.06 10.68 8.38
CA GLU A 289 19.28 10.41 7.60
C GLU A 289 19.04 10.58 6.08
N ALA A 290 17.88 10.17 5.59
CA ALA A 290 17.48 10.38 4.20
C ALA A 290 17.35 11.88 3.90
N LEU A 291 16.64 12.65 4.72
CA LEU A 291 16.49 14.10 4.56
C LEU A 291 17.83 14.86 4.59
N ARG A 292 18.87 14.34 5.27
CA ARG A 292 20.21 14.97 5.20
C ARG A 292 20.84 14.90 3.81
N LYS A 293 20.48 13.93 3.01
CA LYS A 293 21.10 13.61 1.71
C LYS A 293 20.20 13.96 0.52
N ASP A 294 18.89 13.75 0.68
CA ASP A 294 17.92 13.77 -0.38
C ASP A 294 16.85 14.85 -0.16
N ASP A 295 16.11 15.19 -1.19
CA ASP A 295 15.20 16.35 -1.22
C ASP A 295 13.78 16.01 -0.72
N PHE A 296 13.42 14.71 -0.77
CA PHE A 296 12.07 14.25 -0.48
C PHE A 296 12.07 12.92 0.26
N VAL A 297 11.24 12.80 1.29
CA VAL A 297 11.00 11.53 2.01
C VAL A 297 9.51 11.26 2.13
N PHE A 298 9.09 10.07 1.72
CA PHE A 298 7.77 9.53 1.96
C PHE A 298 7.86 8.48 3.07
N LEU A 299 7.42 8.85 4.27
CA LEU A 299 7.49 8.01 5.48
C LEU A 299 6.10 7.48 5.80
N HIS A 300 5.94 6.16 5.65
CA HIS A 300 4.66 5.46 5.78
C HIS A 300 4.64 4.52 6.99
N VAL A 301 3.54 4.53 7.74
CA VAL A 301 3.29 3.68 8.92
C VAL A 301 1.90 3.07 8.84
N GLU A 302 1.83 1.75 8.68
CA GLU A 302 0.61 0.96 8.48
C GLU A 302 -0.19 0.71 9.76
N ALA A 303 0.45 0.75 10.92
CA ALA A 303 -0.04 0.21 12.20
C ALA A 303 -1.46 0.63 12.61
N SER A 304 -1.90 1.84 12.25
CA SER A 304 -3.25 2.33 12.56
C SER A 304 -4.33 1.74 11.66
N ASP A 305 -3.98 1.40 10.42
CA ASP A 305 -4.88 0.73 9.48
C ASP A 305 -5.19 -0.70 9.94
N GLU A 306 -4.17 -1.49 10.24
CA GLU A 306 -4.34 -2.85 10.75
C GLU A 306 -5.17 -2.89 12.04
N ALA A 307 -4.92 -1.95 12.97
CA ALA A 307 -5.74 -1.83 14.18
C ALA A 307 -7.20 -1.45 13.88
N GLY A 308 -7.43 -0.64 12.84
CA GLY A 308 -8.76 -0.32 12.32
C GLY A 308 -9.48 -1.56 11.76
N HIS A 309 -8.81 -2.35 10.95
CA HIS A 309 -9.32 -3.62 10.42
C HIS A 309 -9.67 -4.64 11.50
N ASP A 310 -8.86 -4.71 12.56
CA ASP A 310 -9.12 -5.55 13.73
C ASP A 310 -10.31 -5.03 14.56
N GLY A 311 -10.68 -3.75 14.40
CA GLY A 311 -11.68 -3.07 15.21
C GLY A 311 -11.20 -2.86 16.65
N ASP A 312 -9.87 -2.81 16.86
CA ASP A 312 -9.26 -2.60 18.17
C ASP A 312 -9.02 -1.11 18.42
N LEU A 313 -10.01 -0.47 19.05
CA LEU A 313 -9.99 0.95 19.39
C LEU A 313 -8.76 1.36 20.20
N GLU A 314 -8.44 0.58 21.25
CA GLU A 314 -7.35 0.90 22.17
C GLU A 314 -5.98 0.73 21.47
N LEU A 315 -5.87 -0.26 20.62
CA LEU A 315 -4.67 -0.46 19.81
C LEU A 315 -4.50 0.69 18.82
N LYS A 316 -5.57 1.09 18.12
CA LYS A 316 -5.52 2.18 17.14
C LYS A 316 -5.14 3.50 17.78
N LEU A 317 -5.71 3.84 18.93
CA LEU A 317 -5.31 5.02 19.73
C LEU A 317 -3.82 4.98 20.05
N ARG A 318 -3.30 3.85 20.55
CA ARG A 318 -1.87 3.72 20.85
C ARG A 318 -0.97 3.86 19.63
N THR A 319 -1.39 3.38 18.45
CA THR A 319 -0.59 3.53 17.23
C THR A 319 -0.52 4.98 16.77
N ILE A 320 -1.63 5.74 16.89
CA ILE A 320 -1.68 7.17 16.60
C ILE A 320 -0.77 7.96 17.58
N GLU A 321 -0.86 7.68 18.87
CA GLU A 321 -0.01 8.31 19.89
C GLU A 321 1.47 7.94 19.73
N ASN A 322 1.78 6.71 19.31
CA ASN A 322 3.14 6.30 19.00
C ASN A 322 3.69 7.04 17.76
N LEU A 323 2.88 7.22 16.71
CA LEU A 323 3.28 8.00 15.53
C LEU A 323 3.63 9.44 15.95
N ASP A 324 2.78 10.09 16.75
CA ASP A 324 3.02 11.44 17.27
C ASP A 324 4.31 11.53 18.08
N LYS A 325 4.41 10.70 19.12
CA LYS A 325 5.47 10.79 20.13
C LYS A 325 6.83 10.30 19.62
N ARG A 326 6.83 9.20 18.86
CA ARG A 326 8.07 8.47 18.49
C ARG A 326 8.58 8.84 17.10
N MET A 327 7.77 9.55 16.29
CA MET A 327 8.15 9.94 14.93
C MET A 327 7.96 11.43 14.68
N VAL A 328 6.75 11.95 14.76
CA VAL A 328 6.45 13.37 14.45
C VAL A 328 7.29 14.30 15.32
N GLY A 329 7.22 14.13 16.65
CA GLY A 329 7.97 14.97 17.58
C GLY A 329 9.47 14.95 17.33
N PRO A 330 10.16 13.79 17.33
CA PRO A 330 11.59 13.71 17.08
C PRO A 330 12.02 14.22 15.70
N ILE A 331 11.24 13.98 14.63
CA ILE A 331 11.55 14.51 13.29
C ILE A 331 11.48 16.04 13.33
N PHE A 332 10.38 16.60 13.85
CA PHE A 332 10.21 18.06 13.93
C PHE A 332 11.31 18.71 14.78
N GLU A 333 11.61 18.15 15.96
CA GLU A 333 12.67 18.66 16.84
C GLU A 333 14.02 18.68 16.15
N GLU A 334 14.34 17.67 15.37
CA GLU A 334 15.62 17.58 14.65
C GLU A 334 15.68 18.56 13.48
N VAL A 335 14.71 18.51 12.57
CA VAL A 335 14.78 19.29 11.32
C VAL A 335 14.57 20.79 11.52
N SER A 336 13.91 21.21 12.61
CA SER A 336 13.73 22.61 12.97
C SER A 336 15.04 23.30 13.38
N LYS A 337 16.09 22.53 13.66
CA LYS A 337 17.46 23.04 14.01
C LYS A 337 18.34 23.22 12.77
N TRP A 338 17.90 22.77 11.60
CA TRP A 338 18.72 22.77 10.40
C TRP A 338 18.70 24.14 9.70
N ASP A 339 19.85 24.54 9.14
CA ASP A 339 19.95 25.75 8.31
C ASP A 339 19.16 25.58 6.99
N GLU A 340 19.16 24.37 6.44
CA GLU A 340 18.36 24.05 5.26
C GLU A 340 16.91 23.77 5.67
N PRO A 341 15.92 24.56 5.17
CA PRO A 341 14.55 24.43 5.60
C PRO A 341 13.92 23.10 5.12
N VAL A 342 13.10 22.51 5.97
CA VAL A 342 12.34 21.30 5.69
C VAL A 342 10.85 21.60 5.82
N ALA A 343 10.07 21.26 4.80
CA ALA A 343 8.62 21.26 4.87
C ALA A 343 8.14 19.89 5.37
N ILE A 344 7.22 19.87 6.32
CA ILE A 344 6.61 18.68 6.89
C ILE A 344 5.12 18.66 6.54
N ALA A 345 4.66 17.53 6.02
CA ALA A 345 3.24 17.24 5.94
C ALA A 345 2.91 16.00 6.79
N ILE A 346 1.76 16.03 7.47
CA ILE A 346 1.21 14.88 8.22
C ILE A 346 -0.19 14.64 7.72
N MET A 347 -0.52 13.36 7.44
CA MET A 347 -1.85 12.98 7.00
C MET A 347 -2.06 11.46 7.08
N PRO A 348 -3.30 10.98 7.18
CA PRO A 348 -3.68 9.64 6.76
C PRO A 348 -3.87 9.59 5.23
N ASP A 349 -3.96 8.39 4.69
CA ASP A 349 -4.32 8.19 3.28
C ASP A 349 -5.83 7.98 3.09
N HIS A 350 -6.48 7.25 3.96
CA HIS A 350 -7.94 7.05 4.03
C HIS A 350 -8.36 6.81 5.48
N PRO A 351 -9.66 6.89 5.80
CA PRO A 351 -10.16 6.39 7.06
C PRO A 351 -10.31 4.86 7.02
N THR A 352 -9.99 4.21 8.17
CA THR A 352 -10.28 2.79 8.42
C THR A 352 -11.02 2.69 9.75
N PRO A 353 -12.31 3.08 9.80
CA PRO A 353 -13.03 3.22 11.06
C PRO A 353 -13.14 1.89 11.81
N VAL A 354 -12.78 1.90 13.09
CA VAL A 354 -12.75 0.71 13.96
C VAL A 354 -14.11 -0.01 14.05
N GLU A 355 -15.21 0.72 13.88
CA GLU A 355 -16.55 0.12 13.92
C GLU A 355 -16.93 -0.53 12.58
N ILE A 356 -16.38 -0.04 11.47
CA ILE A 356 -16.63 -0.56 10.11
C ILE A 356 -15.62 -1.66 9.74
N ARG A 357 -14.39 -1.56 10.22
CA ARG A 357 -13.27 -2.50 9.99
C ARG A 357 -12.87 -2.64 8.52
N THR A 358 -13.07 -1.59 7.75
CA THR A 358 -12.65 -1.51 6.36
C THR A 358 -12.50 -0.04 5.94
N HIS A 359 -11.81 0.17 4.83
CA HIS A 359 -11.58 1.52 4.30
C HIS A 359 -12.89 2.17 3.86
N VAL A 360 -12.99 3.49 4.08
CA VAL A 360 -14.09 4.30 3.57
C VAL A 360 -13.58 5.45 2.70
N LYS A 361 -14.41 5.90 1.76
CA LYS A 361 -14.09 6.99 0.84
C LYS A 361 -14.57 8.32 1.40
N GLU A 362 -13.81 8.85 2.34
CA GLU A 362 -14.08 10.13 2.98
C GLU A 362 -12.81 10.99 2.98
N PRO A 363 -12.96 12.35 3.01
CA PRO A 363 -11.80 13.23 3.12
C PRO A 363 -11.04 13.04 4.41
N VAL A 364 -9.71 13.09 4.32
CA VAL A 364 -8.78 12.98 5.45
C VAL A 364 -8.19 14.34 5.82
N PRO A 365 -7.89 14.59 7.12
CA PRO A 365 -7.22 15.81 7.55
C PRO A 365 -5.75 15.79 7.11
N PHE A 366 -5.19 16.97 6.84
CA PHE A 366 -3.75 17.13 6.68
C PHE A 366 -3.29 18.46 7.29
N VAL A 367 -2.01 18.49 7.64
CA VAL A 367 -1.29 19.71 8.03
C VAL A 367 -0.02 19.84 7.21
N ILE A 368 0.31 21.07 6.80
CA ILE A 368 1.58 21.43 6.15
C ILE A 368 2.24 22.50 7.02
N TRP A 369 3.49 22.27 7.37
CA TRP A 369 4.34 23.21 8.04
C TRP A 369 5.69 23.36 7.33
N TYR A 370 6.20 24.56 7.27
CA TYR A 370 7.58 24.89 6.90
C TYR A 370 8.01 26.18 7.59
N PRO A 371 9.32 26.44 7.79
CA PRO A 371 9.79 27.67 8.42
C PRO A 371 9.29 28.93 7.71
N GLY A 372 8.63 29.81 8.47
CA GLY A 372 8.08 31.06 7.96
C GLY A 372 6.66 30.98 7.37
N ILE A 373 6.01 29.82 7.39
CA ILE A 373 4.60 29.73 7.00
C ILE A 373 3.74 30.60 7.92
N LYS A 374 2.78 31.32 7.36
CA LYS A 374 1.78 32.01 8.15
C LYS A 374 0.71 31.00 8.56
N PRO A 375 0.55 30.67 9.87
CA PRO A 375 -0.41 29.67 10.29
C PRO A 375 -1.86 30.09 10.02
N ASP A 376 -2.76 29.13 10.01
CA ASP A 376 -4.20 29.36 10.11
C ASP A 376 -4.66 29.34 11.58
N ASP A 377 -5.98 29.39 11.81
CA ASP A 377 -6.55 29.50 13.17
C ASP A 377 -6.87 28.12 13.79
N VAL A 378 -6.31 27.02 13.25
CA VAL A 378 -6.58 25.66 13.72
C VAL A 378 -5.64 25.29 14.87
N GLU A 379 -6.23 24.93 16.03
CA GLU A 379 -5.49 24.68 17.26
C GLU A 379 -5.09 23.21 17.46
N THR A 380 -5.81 22.27 16.84
CA THR A 380 -5.61 20.82 17.00
C THR A 380 -5.71 20.11 15.66
N TYR A 381 -5.04 18.97 15.55
CA TYR A 381 -5.06 18.15 14.35
C TYR A 381 -6.13 17.06 14.45
N SER A 382 -7.22 17.21 13.72
CA SER A 382 -8.27 16.18 13.64
C SER A 382 -9.13 16.35 12.39
N GLU A 383 -9.98 15.36 12.10
CA GLU A 383 -10.97 15.40 11.03
C GLU A 383 -11.92 16.58 11.18
N VAL A 384 -12.25 16.93 12.43
CA VAL A 384 -13.21 18.00 12.77
C VAL A 384 -12.53 19.36 12.68
N SER A 385 -11.39 19.53 13.34
CA SER A 385 -10.67 20.81 13.39
C SER A 385 -10.18 21.27 12.02
N CYS A 386 -9.66 20.36 11.21
CA CYS A 386 -9.12 20.67 9.88
C CYS A 386 -10.19 21.07 8.84
N VAL A 387 -11.49 20.99 9.18
CA VAL A 387 -12.57 21.54 8.33
C VAL A 387 -12.41 23.05 8.13
N SER A 388 -11.96 23.77 9.17
CA SER A 388 -11.75 25.22 9.13
C SER A 388 -10.37 25.64 8.64
N GLY A 389 -9.53 24.68 8.27
CA GLY A 389 -8.17 24.95 7.77
C GLY A 389 -8.13 25.77 6.50
N SER A 390 -7.09 26.58 6.35
CA SER A 390 -6.98 27.57 5.27
C SER A 390 -6.77 26.97 3.88
N TYR A 391 -6.36 25.69 3.75
CA TYR A 391 -6.37 25.00 2.48
C TYR A 391 -7.76 24.54 2.06
N GLY A 392 -8.73 24.50 2.98
CA GLY A 392 -10.08 24.01 2.70
C GLY A 392 -10.10 22.54 2.31
N MET A 393 -10.93 22.23 1.33
CA MET A 393 -11.03 20.88 0.74
C MET A 393 -10.18 20.81 -0.53
N LEU A 394 -9.13 20.00 -0.51
CA LEU A 394 -8.35 19.64 -1.69
C LEU A 394 -8.85 18.31 -2.27
N HIS A 395 -8.62 18.14 -3.55
CA HIS A 395 -9.01 16.95 -4.28
C HIS A 395 -7.81 16.29 -4.96
N LEU A 396 -7.66 15.00 -4.72
CA LEU A 396 -6.71 14.15 -5.44
C LEU A 396 -5.28 14.74 -5.46
N THR A 397 -4.77 15.05 -6.64
CA THR A 397 -3.40 15.51 -6.85
C THR A 397 -3.12 16.95 -6.40
N GLU A 398 -4.14 17.68 -5.98
CA GLU A 398 -4.00 19.09 -5.56
C GLU A 398 -3.09 19.23 -4.34
N PHE A 399 -3.11 18.24 -3.41
CA PHE A 399 -2.28 18.27 -2.22
C PHE A 399 -0.78 18.37 -2.57
N MET A 400 -0.29 17.51 -3.44
CA MET A 400 1.14 17.52 -3.80
C MET A 400 1.53 18.82 -4.50
N ASN A 401 0.63 19.39 -5.30
CA ASN A 401 0.85 20.69 -5.93
C ASN A 401 0.97 21.82 -4.90
N GLU A 402 0.15 21.81 -3.84
CA GLU A 402 0.25 22.79 -2.76
C GLU A 402 1.51 22.56 -1.90
N PHE A 403 1.81 21.31 -1.56
CA PHE A 403 2.96 20.95 -0.73
C PHE A 403 4.30 21.27 -1.39
N MET A 404 4.38 21.15 -2.71
CA MET A 404 5.59 21.42 -3.49
C MET A 404 5.72 22.89 -3.96
N LYS A 405 4.78 23.78 -3.62
CA LYS A 405 4.93 25.21 -3.93
C LYS A 405 6.08 25.81 -3.12
N GLU A 406 6.97 26.51 -3.81
CA GLU A 406 7.96 27.33 -3.11
C GLU A 406 7.23 28.44 -2.32
N PRO A 407 7.67 28.72 -1.07
CA PRO A 407 7.13 29.85 -0.32
C PRO A 407 7.23 31.11 -1.14
N SER A 408 6.13 31.84 -1.31
CA SER A 408 6.18 33.21 -1.84
C SER A 408 7.01 34.05 -0.87
N LEU A 409 8.19 34.47 -1.28
CA LEU A 409 9.06 35.38 -0.53
C LEU A 409 8.37 36.74 -0.33
#